data_1c63e51d9dcb89d80a4fd33d9f535b31
#
_entry.id   1c63e51d9dcb89d80a4fd33d9f535b31
#
_cell.length_a   1.000
_cell.length_b   1.000
_cell.length_c   1.000
_cell.angle_alpha   90.00
_cell.angle_beta   90.00
_cell.angle_gamma   90.00
#
_symmetry.space_group_name_H-M   'P 1'
#
loop_
_entity.id
_entity.type
_entity.pdbx_description
1 polymer ?
#
loop_
_entity_poly.entity_id
_entity_poly.type
_entity_poly.pdbx_seq_one_letter_code
_entity_poly.pdbx_strand_id
1 'polypeptide(L)'
;RRRSFIDMAASQLNPVFVVHINKNNAIMNQRNALLKEIMQGNAPASVLEVWDRQAAHEGALISYMRNEYVGKINEICGRLYKTISGGSEELELEYKSNVFRPEDFEKPCGEEAFEQYYQKLRDNADYDIRTGVTHAGVNRDEILIKINGVSARDYGSQGQIKSAALVMKLAQAEIYKKRSKEAPVIFLDDVMGELDESRQRFVFDIIRGMQTFITTPNESALLPEIEGKIMRISQGKLTED
;
A
#
# COMPACT_ATOMS: atom_id res chain seq x y z
N ARG A 1 1.88 8.19 0.08
CA ARG A 1 1.77 7.35 -1.15
C ARG A 1 1.93 5.85 -0.89
N ARG A 2 2.89 5.37 -0.07
CA ARG A 2 3.09 3.92 0.21
C ARG A 2 1.90 3.30 0.94
N ARG A 3 1.39 3.94 2.02
CA ARG A 3 0.16 3.50 2.71
C ARG A 3 -1.04 3.47 1.78
N SER A 4 -1.23 4.53 1.00
CA SER A 4 -2.36 4.61 0.04
C SER A 4 -2.33 3.48 -0.98
N PHE A 5 -1.15 3.01 -1.39
CA PHE A 5 -1.01 1.84 -2.26
C PHE A 5 -1.50 0.56 -1.55
N ILE A 6 -1.04 0.32 -0.32
CA ILE A 6 -1.44 -0.85 0.47
C ILE A 6 -2.95 -0.80 0.79
N ASP A 7 -3.46 0.36 1.21
CA ASP A 7 -4.88 0.53 1.53
C ASP A 7 -5.77 0.28 0.31
N MET A 8 -5.39 0.80 -0.86
CA MET A 8 -6.13 0.57 -2.11
C MET A 8 -6.09 -0.91 -2.51
N ALA A 9 -4.92 -1.53 -2.46
CA ALA A 9 -4.75 -2.93 -2.84
C ALA A 9 -5.47 -3.88 -1.86
N ALA A 10 -5.39 -3.64 -0.55
CA ALA A 10 -6.13 -4.38 0.45
C ALA A 10 -7.66 -4.22 0.29
N SER A 11 -8.10 -3.01 -0.06
CA SER A 11 -9.51 -2.69 -0.31
C SER A 11 -10.11 -3.47 -1.48
N GLN A 12 -9.34 -3.68 -2.54
CA GLN A 12 -9.76 -4.49 -3.68
C GLN A 12 -9.99 -5.97 -3.32
N LEU A 13 -9.25 -6.46 -2.34
CA LEU A 13 -9.36 -7.84 -1.86
C LEU A 13 -10.41 -8.02 -0.77
N ASN A 14 -10.60 -7.01 0.05
CA ASN A 14 -11.52 -7.05 1.17
C ASN A 14 -12.31 -5.74 1.27
N PRO A 15 -13.55 -5.70 0.73
CA PRO A 15 -14.38 -4.51 0.77
C PRO A 15 -14.68 -4.00 2.18
N VAL A 16 -14.64 -4.86 3.20
CA VAL A 16 -14.84 -4.48 4.61
C VAL A 16 -13.73 -3.54 5.08
N PHE A 17 -12.52 -3.66 4.53
CA PHE A 17 -11.41 -2.76 4.83
C PHE A 17 -11.71 -1.30 4.49
N VAL A 18 -12.38 -1.04 3.35
CA VAL A 18 -12.82 0.32 2.94
C VAL A 18 -13.77 0.91 3.98
N VAL A 19 -14.67 0.08 4.52
CA VAL A 19 -15.62 0.52 5.55
C VAL A 19 -14.88 1.01 6.79
N HIS A 20 -13.90 0.23 7.28
CA HIS A 20 -13.10 0.61 8.44
C HIS A 20 -12.27 1.87 8.19
N ILE A 21 -11.62 1.99 7.02
CA ILE A 21 -10.86 3.20 6.63
C ILE A 21 -11.77 4.44 6.64
N ASN A 22 -12.96 4.35 6.03
CA ASN A 22 -13.88 5.49 5.96
C ASN A 22 -14.41 5.89 7.34
N LYS A 23 -14.78 4.92 8.17
CA LYS A 23 -15.17 5.17 9.56
C LYS A 23 -14.06 5.82 10.36
N ASN A 24 -12.85 5.27 10.30
CA ASN A 24 -11.70 5.85 10.99
C ASN A 24 -11.42 7.29 10.53
N ASN A 25 -11.50 7.58 9.23
CA ASN A 25 -11.31 8.93 8.72
C ASN A 25 -12.38 9.90 9.28
N ALA A 26 -13.64 9.48 9.33
CA ALA A 26 -14.71 10.28 9.91
C ALA A 26 -14.47 10.54 11.41
N ILE A 27 -14.11 9.51 12.17
CA ILE A 27 -13.78 9.61 13.60
C ILE A 27 -12.59 10.55 13.82
N MET A 28 -11.52 10.40 13.05
CA MET A 28 -10.33 11.26 13.15
C MET A 28 -10.64 12.73 12.84
N ASN A 29 -11.52 13.00 11.88
CA ASN A 29 -11.95 14.37 11.59
C ASN A 29 -12.71 15.00 12.77
N GLN A 30 -13.63 14.25 13.41
CA GLN A 30 -14.36 14.69 14.58
C GLN A 30 -13.44 14.88 15.80
N ARG A 31 -12.54 13.89 16.04
CA ARG A 31 -11.56 14.00 17.11
C ARG A 31 -10.66 15.23 16.96
N ASN A 32 -10.14 15.48 15.74
CA ASN A 32 -9.29 16.65 15.48
C ASN A 32 -10.06 17.98 15.58
N ALA A 33 -11.34 18.02 15.21
CA ALA A 33 -12.18 19.19 15.47
C ALA A 33 -12.34 19.44 16.97
N LEU A 34 -12.64 18.39 17.73
CA LEU A 34 -12.77 18.49 19.18
C LEU A 34 -11.46 18.90 19.88
N LEU A 35 -10.31 18.40 19.42
CA LEU A 35 -9.00 18.81 19.95
C LEU A 35 -8.78 20.32 19.81
N LYS A 36 -9.22 20.93 18.72
CA LYS A 36 -9.15 22.39 18.51
C LYS A 36 -10.08 23.14 19.47
N GLU A 37 -11.30 22.66 19.70
CA GLU A 37 -12.23 23.25 20.65
C GLU A 37 -11.68 23.17 22.09
N ILE A 38 -11.07 22.03 22.46
CA ILE A 38 -10.44 21.87 23.77
C ILE A 38 -9.24 22.82 23.92
N MET A 39 -8.40 22.92 22.90
CA MET A 39 -7.26 23.84 22.87
C MET A 39 -7.67 25.29 23.06
N GLN A 40 -8.85 25.68 22.57
CA GLN A 40 -9.44 27.02 22.73
C GLN A 40 -10.19 27.22 24.05
N GLY A 41 -10.35 26.17 24.85
CA GLY A 41 -11.09 26.21 26.11
C GLY A 41 -12.62 26.09 25.95
N ASN A 42 -13.11 25.77 24.75
CA ASN A 42 -14.55 25.68 24.44
C ASN A 42 -15.16 24.31 24.79
N ALA A 43 -14.35 23.29 25.05
CA ALA A 43 -14.81 21.95 25.42
C ALA A 43 -13.90 21.31 26.48
N PRO A 44 -14.45 20.44 27.37
CA PRO A 44 -13.63 19.70 28.33
C PRO A 44 -12.92 18.52 27.67
N ALA A 45 -11.69 18.22 28.11
CA ALA A 45 -10.88 17.12 27.59
C ALA A 45 -11.53 15.71 27.78
N SER A 46 -12.42 15.56 28.78
CA SER A 46 -13.11 14.29 29.04
C SER A 46 -13.99 13.82 27.86
N VAL A 47 -14.43 14.71 26.99
CA VAL A 47 -15.23 14.35 25.81
C VAL A 47 -14.42 13.58 24.76
N LEU A 48 -13.07 13.64 24.79
CA LEU A 48 -12.22 12.87 23.88
C LEU A 48 -12.42 11.36 24.01
N GLU A 49 -12.77 10.87 25.20
CA GLU A 49 -12.88 9.42 25.47
C GLU A 49 -13.80 8.71 24.48
N VAL A 50 -14.92 9.33 24.12
CA VAL A 50 -15.89 8.73 23.19
C VAL A 50 -15.27 8.52 21.81
N TRP A 51 -14.50 9.49 21.33
CA TRP A 51 -13.81 9.41 20.03
C TRP A 51 -12.59 8.49 20.10
N ASP A 52 -11.86 8.51 21.23
CA ASP A 52 -10.68 7.66 21.43
C ASP A 52 -11.06 6.17 21.41
N ARG A 53 -12.17 5.78 22.05
CA ARG A 53 -12.66 4.38 22.03
C ARG A 53 -13.08 3.94 20.62
N GLN A 54 -13.80 4.79 19.89
CA GLN A 54 -14.19 4.49 18.52
C GLN A 54 -12.96 4.40 17.60
N ALA A 55 -12.01 5.34 17.75
CA ALA A 55 -10.76 5.34 17.00
C ALA A 55 -9.90 4.11 17.29
N ALA A 56 -9.88 3.66 18.55
CA ALA A 56 -9.15 2.49 18.96
C ALA A 56 -9.69 1.21 18.30
N HIS A 57 -11.01 1.06 18.27
CA HIS A 57 -11.64 -0.08 17.62
C HIS A 57 -11.34 -0.13 16.11
N GLU A 58 -11.64 0.95 15.39
CA GLU A 58 -11.42 0.99 13.93
C GLU A 58 -9.92 0.96 13.57
N GLY A 59 -9.10 1.67 14.35
CA GLY A 59 -7.65 1.73 14.12
C GLY A 59 -6.95 0.41 14.36
N ALA A 60 -7.31 -0.35 15.38
CA ALA A 60 -6.75 -1.69 15.60
C ALA A 60 -7.11 -2.63 14.45
N LEU A 61 -8.38 -2.69 14.04
CA LEU A 61 -8.81 -3.51 12.90
C LEU A 61 -8.00 -3.16 11.62
N ILE A 62 -7.85 -1.88 11.31
CA ILE A 62 -7.07 -1.43 10.14
C ILE A 62 -5.61 -1.87 10.25
N SER A 63 -4.99 -1.74 11.43
CA SER A 63 -3.59 -2.13 11.66
C SER A 63 -3.37 -3.61 11.41
N TYR A 64 -4.25 -4.46 11.95
CA TYR A 64 -4.17 -5.92 11.74
C TYR A 64 -4.38 -6.31 10.28
N MET A 65 -5.37 -5.71 9.61
CA MET A 65 -5.63 -5.97 8.19
C MET A 65 -4.47 -5.50 7.30
N ARG A 66 -3.82 -4.37 7.62
CA ARG A 66 -2.62 -3.91 6.93
C ARG A 66 -1.45 -4.86 7.13
N ASN A 67 -1.21 -5.30 8.37
CA ASN A 67 -0.14 -6.24 8.69
C ASN A 67 -0.31 -7.57 7.92
N GLU A 68 -1.52 -8.12 7.93
CA GLU A 68 -1.85 -9.34 7.17
C GLU A 68 -1.61 -9.17 5.67
N TYR A 69 -2.06 -8.04 5.10
CA TYR A 69 -1.88 -7.78 3.68
C TYR A 69 -0.41 -7.59 3.31
N VAL A 70 0.34 -6.83 4.13
CA VAL A 70 1.78 -6.60 3.89
C VAL A 70 2.55 -7.90 3.98
N GLY A 71 2.24 -8.79 4.92
CA GLY A 71 2.83 -10.13 4.99
C GLY A 71 2.62 -10.92 3.69
N LYS A 72 1.37 -10.96 3.20
CA LYS A 72 1.03 -11.66 1.96
C LYS A 72 1.74 -11.11 0.72
N ILE A 73 1.76 -9.78 0.56
CA ILE A 73 2.40 -9.18 -0.61
C ILE A 73 3.92 -9.27 -0.51
N ASN A 74 4.50 -9.24 0.70
CA ASN A 74 5.93 -9.36 0.93
C ASN A 74 6.50 -10.66 0.38
N GLU A 75 5.85 -11.81 0.65
CA GLU A 75 6.28 -13.12 0.12
C GLU A 75 6.37 -13.10 -1.41
N ILE A 76 5.35 -12.56 -2.08
CA ILE A 76 5.30 -12.51 -3.53
C ILE A 76 6.33 -11.53 -4.06
N CYS A 77 6.45 -10.35 -3.45
CA CYS A 77 7.43 -9.34 -3.83
C CYS A 77 8.86 -9.87 -3.72
N GLY A 78 9.21 -10.55 -2.62
CA GLY A 78 10.53 -11.14 -2.43
C GLY A 78 10.88 -12.13 -3.55
N ARG A 79 9.94 -13.04 -3.88
CA ARG A 79 10.12 -14.01 -4.97
C ARG A 79 10.28 -13.33 -6.33
N LEU A 80 9.41 -12.39 -6.66
CA LEU A 80 9.42 -11.69 -7.95
C LEU A 80 10.66 -10.81 -8.10
N TYR A 81 11.06 -10.12 -7.03
CA TYR A 81 12.23 -9.24 -7.06
C TYR A 81 13.54 -10.03 -7.20
N LYS A 82 13.63 -11.19 -6.55
CA LYS A 82 14.76 -12.10 -6.73
C LYS A 82 14.90 -12.54 -8.19
N THR A 83 13.78 -12.79 -8.88
CA THR A 83 13.80 -13.17 -10.30
C THR A 83 14.24 -12.00 -11.19
N ILE A 84 13.66 -10.79 -11.00
CA ILE A 84 13.98 -9.63 -11.86
C ILE A 84 15.39 -9.09 -11.64
N SER A 85 15.98 -9.34 -10.46
CA SER A 85 17.37 -8.97 -10.12
C SER A 85 18.41 -10.03 -10.49
N GLY A 86 18.00 -11.12 -11.14
CA GLY A 86 18.91 -12.24 -11.42
C GLY A 86 19.45 -12.94 -10.17
N GLY A 87 18.71 -12.86 -9.05
CA GLY A 87 19.08 -13.47 -7.77
C GLY A 87 20.06 -12.63 -6.92
N SER A 88 20.45 -11.45 -7.39
CA SER A 88 21.48 -10.63 -6.73
C SER A 88 20.96 -9.74 -5.62
N GLU A 89 19.65 -9.51 -5.55
CA GLU A 89 19.03 -8.59 -4.59
C GLU A 89 17.78 -9.19 -3.96
N GLU A 90 17.49 -8.77 -2.74
CA GLU A 90 16.31 -9.15 -1.97
C GLU A 90 15.46 -7.92 -1.69
N LEU A 91 14.14 -8.04 -1.91
CA LEU A 91 13.15 -7.00 -1.58
C LEU A 91 12.33 -7.46 -0.39
N GLU A 92 12.23 -6.60 0.62
CA GLU A 92 11.43 -6.80 1.81
C GLU A 92 10.46 -5.64 2.01
N LEU A 93 9.21 -5.97 2.30
CA LEU A 93 8.19 -5.02 2.74
C LEU A 93 7.85 -5.30 4.20
N GLU A 94 7.89 -4.26 5.03
CA GLU A 94 7.56 -4.34 6.45
C GLU A 94 6.48 -3.32 6.79
N TYR A 95 5.46 -3.74 7.53
CA TYR A 95 4.48 -2.84 8.12
C TYR A 95 4.97 -2.37 9.49
N LYS A 96 5.18 -1.06 9.61
CA LYS A 96 5.53 -0.42 10.87
C LYS A 96 4.33 0.33 11.42
N SER A 97 3.64 -0.28 12.38
CA SER A 97 2.57 0.37 13.11
C SER A 97 3.11 1.44 14.05
N ASN A 98 2.35 2.51 14.22
CA ASN A 98 2.63 3.53 15.24
C ASN A 98 2.17 3.12 16.64
N VAL A 99 1.31 2.09 16.72
CA VAL A 99 0.71 1.61 17.96
C VAL A 99 1.26 0.26 18.38
N PHE A 100 1.27 -0.70 17.46
CA PHE A 100 1.59 -2.10 17.73
C PHE A 100 3.04 -2.42 17.37
N ARG A 101 3.65 -3.32 18.15
CA ARG A 101 4.93 -3.96 17.84
C ARG A 101 4.68 -5.22 17.02
N PRO A 102 5.67 -5.76 16.31
CA PRO A 102 5.51 -6.97 15.51
C PRO A 102 4.89 -8.14 16.26
N GLU A 103 5.31 -8.38 17.52
CA GLU A 103 4.82 -9.45 18.38
C GLU A 103 3.35 -9.31 18.77
N ASP A 104 2.81 -8.10 18.77
CA ASP A 104 1.41 -7.86 19.11
C ASP A 104 0.48 -8.45 18.03
N PHE A 105 0.94 -8.56 16.78
CA PHE A 105 0.19 -9.13 15.67
C PHE A 105 0.12 -10.66 15.67
N GLU A 106 0.87 -11.34 16.55
CA GLU A 106 0.78 -12.79 16.73
C GLU A 106 -0.52 -13.20 17.45
N LYS A 107 -1.13 -12.27 18.17
CA LYS A 107 -2.42 -12.44 18.82
C LYS A 107 -3.57 -12.00 17.90
N PRO A 108 -4.77 -12.56 18.08
CA PRO A 108 -5.93 -12.10 17.31
C PRO A 108 -6.30 -10.66 17.66
N CYS A 109 -6.81 -9.91 16.67
CA CYS A 109 -7.38 -8.59 16.92
C CYS A 109 -8.65 -8.71 17.77
N GLY A 110 -8.63 -8.17 18.99
CA GLY A 110 -9.72 -8.22 19.94
C GLY A 110 -9.59 -7.16 21.03
N GLU A 111 -10.22 -7.38 22.17
CA GLU A 111 -10.30 -6.40 23.27
C GLU A 111 -8.92 -5.91 23.75
N GLU A 112 -7.94 -6.80 23.85
CA GLU A 112 -6.56 -6.44 24.23
C GLU A 112 -5.94 -5.44 23.22
N ALA A 113 -6.13 -5.67 21.93
CA ALA A 113 -5.63 -4.78 20.90
C ALA A 113 -6.38 -3.42 20.90
N PHE A 114 -7.69 -3.43 21.16
CA PHE A 114 -8.48 -2.20 21.26
C PHE A 114 -8.04 -1.36 22.44
N GLU A 115 -7.82 -1.98 23.60
CA GLU A 115 -7.35 -1.28 24.81
C GLU A 115 -5.92 -0.74 24.63
N GLN A 116 -5.01 -1.50 24.01
CA GLN A 116 -3.65 -1.04 23.70
C GLN A 116 -3.67 0.19 22.77
N TYR A 117 -4.52 0.18 21.74
CA TYR A 117 -4.68 1.33 20.86
C TYR A 117 -5.30 2.54 21.58
N TYR A 118 -6.34 2.30 22.40
CA TYR A 118 -6.96 3.34 23.22
C TYR A 118 -5.94 3.98 24.18
N GLN A 119 -5.15 3.18 24.88
CA GLN A 119 -4.11 3.68 25.79
C GLN A 119 -3.09 4.53 25.04
N LYS A 120 -2.69 4.13 23.81
CA LYS A 120 -1.79 4.93 22.96
C LYS A 120 -2.35 6.30 22.63
N LEU A 121 -3.65 6.43 22.38
CA LEU A 121 -4.31 7.71 22.16
C LEU A 121 -4.32 8.55 23.43
N ARG A 122 -4.62 7.92 24.57
CA ARG A 122 -4.63 8.57 25.89
C ARG A 122 -3.26 9.13 26.28
N ASP A 123 -2.20 8.35 26.08
CA ASP A 123 -0.83 8.77 26.37
C ASP A 123 -0.38 9.98 25.54
N ASN A 124 -0.98 10.17 24.35
CA ASN A 124 -0.70 11.31 23.48
C ASN A 124 -1.69 12.47 23.66
N ALA A 125 -2.73 12.34 24.51
CA ALA A 125 -3.84 13.28 24.58
C ALA A 125 -3.38 14.73 24.89
N ASP A 126 -2.49 14.92 25.84
CA ASP A 126 -1.98 16.26 26.20
C ASP A 126 -1.21 16.93 25.06
N TYR A 127 -0.45 16.14 24.30
CA TYR A 127 0.27 16.64 23.13
C TYR A 127 -0.70 16.95 21.98
N ASP A 128 -1.66 16.08 21.74
CA ASP A 128 -2.70 16.26 20.72
C ASP A 128 -3.54 17.52 21.00
N ILE A 129 -3.93 17.75 22.28
CA ILE A 129 -4.67 18.97 22.69
C ILE A 129 -3.84 20.22 22.41
N ARG A 130 -2.55 20.22 22.77
CA ARG A 130 -1.69 21.40 22.54
C ARG A 130 -1.49 21.72 21.08
N THR A 131 -1.54 20.73 20.20
CA THR A 131 -1.31 20.89 18.74
C THR A 131 -2.60 20.95 17.93
N GLY A 132 -3.74 20.57 18.50
CA GLY A 132 -5.03 20.47 17.82
C GLY A 132 -5.10 19.34 16.79
N VAL A 133 -4.18 18.36 16.83
CA VAL A 133 -4.06 17.28 15.83
C VAL A 133 -3.65 15.97 16.50
N THR A 134 -4.19 14.86 16.02
CA THR A 134 -3.84 13.51 16.47
C THR A 134 -2.46 13.07 15.97
N HIS A 135 -1.56 12.62 16.87
CA HIS A 135 -0.21 12.18 16.58
C HIS A 135 0.01 10.66 16.72
N ALA A 136 -1.01 9.93 17.12
CA ALA A 136 -0.96 8.47 17.23
C ALA A 136 -1.93 7.79 16.25
N GLY A 137 -1.70 6.50 15.99
CA GLY A 137 -2.61 5.63 15.26
C GLY A 137 -2.27 5.46 13.77
N VAL A 138 -3.20 4.82 13.05
CA VAL A 138 -3.01 4.31 11.67
C VAL A 138 -2.63 5.36 10.64
N ASN A 139 -2.90 6.62 10.91
CA ASN A 139 -2.50 7.73 10.04
C ASN A 139 -0.99 8.06 10.17
N ARG A 140 -0.31 7.49 11.14
CA ARG A 140 1.14 7.62 11.41
C ARG A 140 1.94 6.38 11.08
N ASP A 141 1.27 5.29 10.70
CA ASP A 141 1.94 4.05 10.28
C ASP A 141 2.81 4.26 9.05
N GLU A 142 3.79 3.39 8.88
CA GLU A 142 4.66 3.39 7.71
C GLU A 142 4.71 2.01 7.06
N ILE A 143 4.96 2.00 5.74
CA ILE A 143 5.37 0.81 5.00
C ILE A 143 6.84 1.01 4.65
N LEU A 144 7.68 0.20 5.24
CA LEU A 144 9.10 0.18 4.94
C LEU A 144 9.33 -0.73 3.74
N ILE A 145 10.13 -0.26 2.80
CA ILE A 145 10.59 -1.02 1.65
C ILE A 145 12.09 -1.08 1.75
N LYS A 146 12.63 -2.28 1.89
CA LYS A 146 14.07 -2.51 2.03
C LYS A 146 14.57 -3.32 0.83
N ILE A 147 15.77 -2.99 0.36
CA ILE A 147 16.50 -3.78 -0.63
C ILE A 147 17.83 -4.15 0.01
N ASN A 148 18.12 -5.45 0.07
CA ASN A 148 19.29 -5.98 0.79
C ASN A 148 19.38 -5.46 2.23
N GLY A 149 18.24 -5.38 2.94
CA GLY A 149 18.15 -4.94 4.34
C GLY A 149 18.22 -3.43 4.57
N VAL A 150 18.49 -2.59 3.53
CA VAL A 150 18.57 -1.14 3.66
C VAL A 150 17.36 -0.43 3.05
N SER A 151 17.00 0.74 3.59
CA SER A 151 15.85 1.53 3.12
C SER A 151 16.00 1.86 1.62
N ALA A 152 15.07 1.35 0.81
CA ALA A 152 15.03 1.65 -0.62
C ALA A 152 14.78 3.15 -0.90
N ARG A 153 14.10 3.86 0.01
CA ARG A 153 13.85 5.29 -0.10
C ARG A 153 15.12 6.13 0.00
N ASP A 154 16.01 5.75 0.92
CA ASP A 154 17.15 6.58 1.31
C ASP A 154 18.43 6.17 0.57
N TYR A 155 18.52 4.88 0.18
CA TYR A 155 19.73 4.29 -0.39
C TYR A 155 19.52 3.56 -1.73
N GLY A 156 18.28 3.37 -2.16
CA GLY A 156 17.99 2.67 -3.40
C GLY A 156 18.38 3.48 -4.64
N SER A 157 19.00 2.83 -5.63
CA SER A 157 19.19 3.42 -6.94
C SER A 157 17.84 3.65 -7.64
N GLN A 158 17.80 4.53 -8.64
CA GLN A 158 16.56 4.77 -9.42
C GLN A 158 16.04 3.48 -10.07
N GLY A 159 16.92 2.63 -10.59
CA GLY A 159 16.57 1.34 -11.18
C GLY A 159 15.97 0.38 -10.14
N GLN A 160 16.55 0.29 -8.93
CA GLN A 160 16.03 -0.50 -7.83
C GLN A 160 14.64 -0.03 -7.40
N ILE A 161 14.44 1.28 -7.25
CA ILE A 161 13.15 1.85 -6.85
C ILE A 161 12.07 1.57 -7.91
N LYS A 162 12.38 1.73 -9.21
CA LYS A 162 11.46 1.41 -10.31
C LYS A 162 11.12 -0.07 -10.35
N SER A 163 12.12 -0.95 -10.22
CA SER A 163 11.92 -2.40 -10.18
C SER A 163 11.07 -2.82 -8.98
N ALA A 164 11.31 -2.26 -7.80
CA ALA A 164 10.50 -2.53 -6.61
C ALA A 164 9.04 -2.08 -6.80
N ALA A 165 8.81 -0.90 -7.37
CA ALA A 165 7.46 -0.41 -7.64
C ALA A 165 6.73 -1.30 -8.66
N LEU A 166 7.41 -1.73 -9.73
CA LEU A 166 6.88 -2.64 -10.72
C LEU A 166 6.51 -4.00 -10.09
N VAL A 167 7.44 -4.59 -9.33
CA VAL A 167 7.22 -5.87 -8.65
C VAL A 167 6.04 -5.80 -7.67
N MET A 168 5.90 -4.72 -6.91
CA MET A 168 4.76 -4.53 -6.00
C MET A 168 3.43 -4.51 -6.77
N LYS A 169 3.38 -3.90 -7.95
CA LYS A 169 2.19 -3.89 -8.82
C LYS A 169 1.88 -5.26 -9.40
N LEU A 170 2.89 -5.99 -9.86
CA LEU A 170 2.73 -7.35 -10.36
C LEU A 170 2.30 -8.31 -9.25
N ALA A 171 2.87 -8.17 -8.04
CA ALA A 171 2.46 -8.94 -6.87
C ALA A 171 0.98 -8.69 -6.50
N GLN A 172 0.52 -7.42 -6.57
CA GLN A 172 -0.89 -7.08 -6.38
C GLN A 172 -1.78 -7.81 -7.40
N ALA A 173 -1.40 -7.81 -8.69
CA ALA A 173 -2.15 -8.48 -9.75
C ALA A 173 -2.20 -10.01 -9.53
N GLU A 174 -1.08 -10.62 -9.09
CA GLU A 174 -1.02 -12.06 -8.77
C GLU A 174 -1.93 -12.42 -7.59
N ILE A 175 -1.95 -11.62 -6.52
CA ILE A 175 -2.85 -11.82 -5.38
C ILE A 175 -4.30 -11.74 -5.83
N TYR A 176 -4.62 -10.73 -6.63
CA TYR A 176 -5.98 -10.53 -7.13
C TYR A 176 -6.44 -11.73 -7.98
N LYS A 177 -5.62 -12.16 -8.95
CA LYS A 177 -5.89 -13.33 -9.80
C LYS A 177 -6.16 -14.59 -8.98
N LYS A 178 -5.36 -14.84 -7.93
CA LYS A 178 -5.53 -16.01 -7.06
C LYS A 178 -6.84 -15.99 -6.28
N ARG A 179 -7.32 -14.82 -5.89
CA ARG A 179 -8.50 -14.67 -5.02
C ARG A 179 -9.81 -14.53 -5.77
N SER A 180 -9.85 -13.74 -6.84
CA SER A 180 -11.07 -13.45 -7.59
C SER A 180 -11.46 -14.53 -8.58
N LYS A 181 -10.56 -15.46 -8.90
CA LYS A 181 -10.69 -16.44 -10.01
C LYS A 181 -10.79 -15.78 -11.40
N GLU A 182 -10.71 -14.48 -11.47
CA GLU A 182 -10.70 -13.69 -12.70
C GLU A 182 -9.35 -13.01 -12.84
N ALA A 183 -8.82 -12.99 -14.07
CA ALA A 183 -7.59 -12.29 -14.34
C ALA A 183 -7.84 -10.77 -14.35
N PRO A 184 -7.02 -9.96 -13.67
CA PRO A 184 -7.11 -8.52 -13.77
C PRO A 184 -6.73 -8.04 -15.16
N VAL A 185 -7.27 -6.87 -15.57
CA VAL A 185 -6.79 -6.14 -16.74
C VAL A 185 -5.56 -5.33 -16.32
N ILE A 186 -4.48 -5.45 -17.09
CA ILE A 186 -3.21 -4.78 -16.82
C ILE A 186 -3.04 -3.59 -17.76
N PHE A 187 -2.64 -2.46 -17.22
CA PHE A 187 -2.25 -1.28 -17.99
C PHE A 187 -0.79 -0.93 -17.67
N LEU A 188 0.07 -0.99 -18.70
CA LEU A 188 1.48 -0.62 -18.62
C LEU A 188 1.69 0.64 -19.45
N ASP A 189 1.73 1.79 -18.78
CA ASP A 189 1.82 3.10 -19.41
C ASP A 189 3.28 3.57 -19.43
N ASP A 190 3.89 3.51 -20.62
CA ASP A 190 5.28 3.89 -20.93
C ASP A 190 6.36 3.20 -20.05
N VAL A 191 5.99 2.07 -19.42
CA VAL A 191 6.92 1.35 -18.52
C VAL A 191 7.90 0.49 -19.28
N MET A 192 7.46 -0.12 -20.39
CA MET A 192 8.24 -1.14 -21.09
C MET A 192 9.49 -0.59 -21.75
N GLY A 193 9.43 0.64 -22.27
CA GLY A 193 10.57 1.30 -22.91
C GLY A 193 11.72 1.65 -21.96
N GLU A 194 11.45 1.66 -20.65
CA GLU A 194 12.45 1.92 -19.61
C GLU A 194 13.14 0.64 -19.09
N LEU A 195 12.67 -0.54 -19.52
CA LEU A 195 13.17 -1.84 -19.08
C LEU A 195 14.13 -2.42 -20.13
N ASP A 196 15.20 -3.05 -19.65
CA ASP A 196 16.03 -3.92 -20.47
C ASP A 196 15.26 -5.19 -20.89
N GLU A 197 15.76 -5.91 -21.90
CA GLU A 197 15.12 -7.10 -22.46
C GLU A 197 14.79 -8.16 -21.39
N SER A 198 15.68 -8.39 -20.44
CA SER A 198 15.47 -9.42 -19.42
C SER A 198 14.30 -9.09 -18.49
N ARG A 199 14.18 -7.82 -18.13
CA ARG A 199 13.07 -7.31 -17.32
C ARG A 199 11.75 -7.27 -18.11
N GLN A 200 11.81 -6.94 -19.42
CA GLN A 200 10.63 -7.03 -20.26
C GLN A 200 10.11 -8.47 -20.33
N ARG A 201 10.97 -9.46 -20.58
CA ARG A 201 10.59 -10.89 -20.59
C ARG A 201 9.98 -11.32 -19.26
N PHE A 202 10.59 -10.92 -18.14
CA PHE A 202 10.04 -11.19 -16.81
C PHE A 202 8.62 -10.64 -16.63
N VAL A 203 8.36 -9.37 -17.06
CA VAL A 203 7.01 -8.79 -16.97
C VAL A 203 6.03 -9.59 -17.82
N PHE A 204 6.39 -9.93 -19.07
CA PHE A 204 5.53 -10.70 -19.95
C PHE A 204 5.20 -12.09 -19.41
N ASP A 205 6.15 -12.77 -18.77
CA ASP A 205 5.90 -14.07 -18.16
C ASP A 205 4.87 -14.00 -17.03
N ILE A 206 4.87 -12.92 -16.25
CA ILE A 206 3.92 -12.74 -15.15
C ILE A 206 2.52 -12.37 -15.65
N ILE A 207 2.43 -11.49 -16.66
CA ILE A 207 1.14 -11.03 -17.19
C ILE A 207 0.54 -12.00 -18.20
N ARG A 208 1.25 -13.08 -18.54
CA ARG A 208 0.77 -14.08 -19.49
C ARG A 208 -0.60 -14.61 -19.10
N GLY A 209 -1.54 -14.59 -20.06
CA GLY A 209 -2.94 -14.97 -19.85
C GLY A 209 -3.77 -13.91 -19.11
N MET A 210 -3.29 -12.68 -19.01
CA MET A 210 -4.06 -11.51 -18.59
C MET A 210 -4.28 -10.57 -19.77
N GLN A 211 -5.47 -9.96 -19.85
CA GLN A 211 -5.68 -8.90 -20.82
C GLN A 211 -4.80 -7.70 -20.47
N THR A 212 -3.92 -7.31 -21.38
CA THR A 212 -2.92 -6.27 -21.12
C THR A 212 -2.96 -5.21 -22.19
N PHE A 213 -2.93 -3.95 -21.77
CA PHE A 213 -2.75 -2.79 -22.62
C PHE A 213 -1.38 -2.18 -22.32
N ILE A 214 -0.58 -1.98 -23.37
CA ILE A 214 0.75 -1.39 -23.25
C ILE A 214 0.79 -0.14 -24.10
N THR A 215 1.17 1.00 -23.52
CA THR A 215 1.48 2.20 -24.27
C THR A 215 2.99 2.36 -24.39
N THR A 216 3.47 2.76 -25.55
CA THR A 216 4.89 3.08 -25.79
C THR A 216 5.00 4.11 -26.91
N PRO A 217 5.91 5.09 -26.80
CA PRO A 217 6.18 6.01 -27.88
C PRO A 217 7.01 5.36 -29.02
N ASN A 218 7.63 4.21 -28.77
CA ASN A 218 8.50 3.53 -29.71
C ASN A 218 8.20 2.02 -29.71
N GLU A 219 7.64 1.55 -30.83
CA GLU A 219 7.33 0.12 -31.03
C GLU A 219 8.58 -0.76 -30.98
N SER A 220 9.71 -0.29 -31.51
CA SER A 220 10.97 -1.03 -31.52
C SER A 220 11.60 -1.21 -30.12
N ALA A 221 11.05 -0.54 -29.09
CA ALA A 221 11.45 -0.76 -27.70
C ALA A 221 10.80 -2.01 -27.09
N LEU A 222 9.84 -2.63 -27.78
CA LEU A 222 9.20 -3.87 -27.34
C LEU A 222 9.91 -5.08 -27.97
N LEU A 223 9.94 -6.17 -27.22
CA LEU A 223 10.48 -7.44 -27.72
C LEU A 223 9.65 -7.95 -28.91
N PRO A 224 10.29 -8.46 -29.99
CA PRO A 224 9.59 -8.97 -31.17
C PRO A 224 8.66 -10.16 -30.90
N GLU A 225 8.89 -10.89 -29.80
CA GLU A 225 8.09 -12.06 -29.43
C GLU A 225 6.73 -11.71 -28.82
N ILE A 226 6.41 -10.41 -28.67
CA ILE A 226 5.13 -9.95 -28.12
C ILE A 226 4.05 -10.07 -29.18
N GLU A 227 3.16 -11.03 -28.98
CA GLU A 227 1.97 -11.18 -29.80
C GLU A 227 0.84 -10.27 -29.27
N GLY A 228 0.25 -9.46 -30.14
CA GLY A 228 -0.85 -8.60 -29.78
C GLY A 228 -1.36 -7.74 -30.92
N LYS A 229 -2.50 -7.08 -30.70
CA LYS A 229 -3.02 -6.09 -31.66
C LYS A 229 -2.29 -4.77 -31.45
N ILE A 230 -1.63 -4.27 -32.47
CA ILE A 230 -0.99 -2.97 -32.49
C ILE A 230 -2.02 -1.93 -32.91
N MET A 231 -2.12 -0.85 -32.13
CA MET A 231 -2.98 0.30 -32.41
C MET A 231 -2.13 1.54 -32.41
N ARG A 232 -1.98 2.20 -33.57
CA ARG A 232 -1.19 3.43 -33.71
C ARG A 232 -2.10 4.64 -33.54
N ILE A 233 -1.63 5.60 -32.75
CA ILE A 233 -2.34 6.87 -32.52
C ILE A 233 -1.45 7.99 -33.06
N SER A 234 -1.98 8.75 -34.03
CA SER A 234 -1.33 9.93 -34.58
C SER A 234 -2.28 11.11 -34.55
N GLN A 235 -1.85 12.27 -34.05
CA GLN A 235 -2.64 13.49 -33.91
C GLN A 235 -4.03 13.26 -33.24
N GLY A 236 -4.09 12.37 -32.21
CA GLY A 236 -5.30 12.03 -31.49
C GLY A 236 -6.28 11.12 -32.23
N LYS A 237 -5.90 10.56 -33.37
CA LYS A 237 -6.69 9.63 -34.16
C LYS A 237 -6.05 8.26 -34.18
N LEU A 238 -6.87 7.22 -34.06
CA LEU A 238 -6.44 5.85 -34.31
C LEU A 238 -6.18 5.67 -35.80
N THR A 239 -4.99 5.17 -36.14
CA THR A 239 -4.66 4.75 -37.50
C THR A 239 -4.68 3.23 -37.57
N GLU A 240 -5.49 2.64 -38.43
CA GLU A 240 -5.44 1.20 -38.76
C GLU A 240 -4.34 1.00 -39.79
N ASP A 241 -3.51 -0.04 -39.62
CA ASP A 241 -2.59 -0.52 -40.66
C ASP A 241 -3.34 -1.32 -41.67
#